data_cff9a2b3dd96f45247b46be523b74054
#
_entry.id   cff9a2b3dd96f45247b46be523b74054
#
_cell.length_a   1.000
_cell.length_b   1.000
_cell.length_c   1.000
_cell.angle_alpha   90.00
_cell.angle_beta   90.00
_cell.angle_gamma   90.00
#
_symmetry.space_group_name_H-M   'P 1'
#
loop_
_entity.id
_entity.type
_entity.pdbx_description
1 polymer ?
#
loop_
_entity_poly.entity_id
_entity_poly.type
_entity_poly.pdbx_seq_one_letter_code
_entity_poly.pdbx_strand_id
1 'polypeptide(L)'
;MFFPIRDDDKDVNIFPYVTNGILTLNVLVFLLQMSSQEFTYGWSVIPYELTHGIDLIVPQAVEIDGYGEVEIPQAAGPPIIWLTLFSSMFMHGGFGHIAGNMLYLWIFGNNVEHRFGHKWFFVFYITAGIAASLAQISVSPNSIVPNLGASGAIAGVMGAYLVLFPHNRVNVVFLYSIITVPAIVVLGMWILTQFVSGIGSIAATSTAAGGVAYMAHIGGFLTGVTVGMIGRQLFGTEPDSVLFRQYERDARDYRIW
;
A
#
# COMPACT_ATOMS: atom_id res chain seq x y z
N MET A 1 -20.26 -3.81 -2.18
CA MET A 1 -18.87 -3.67 -1.71
C MET A 1 -18.89 -2.94 -0.39
N PHE A 2 -18.14 -3.38 0.61
CA PHE A 2 -17.96 -2.64 1.87
C PHE A 2 -16.90 -1.56 1.67
N PHE A 3 -17.30 -0.31 1.82
CA PHE A 3 -16.38 0.82 1.70
C PHE A 3 -16.09 1.37 3.10
N PRO A 4 -14.87 1.14 3.64
CA PRO A 4 -14.53 1.58 4.99
C PRO A 4 -14.40 3.10 5.03
N ILE A 5 -14.90 3.70 6.13
CA ILE A 5 -14.85 5.14 6.36
C ILE A 5 -14.21 5.50 7.70
N ARG A 6 -14.16 4.57 8.64
CA ARG A 6 -13.54 4.75 9.95
C ARG A 6 -13.39 3.39 10.65
N ASP A 7 -12.40 3.25 11.54
CA ASP A 7 -12.27 2.13 12.45
C ASP A 7 -12.37 2.54 13.93
N ASP A 8 -12.17 1.59 14.83
CA ASP A 8 -12.11 1.83 16.27
C ASP A 8 -10.66 2.16 16.65
N ASP A 9 -10.41 3.43 16.94
CA ASP A 9 -9.13 4.01 17.29
C ASP A 9 -9.04 4.43 18.77
N LYS A 10 -9.94 3.90 19.64
CA LYS A 10 -10.04 4.30 21.05
C LYS A 10 -8.75 4.07 21.84
N ASP A 11 -7.99 3.04 21.45
CA ASP A 11 -6.75 2.66 22.12
C ASP A 11 -5.51 3.33 21.49
N VAL A 12 -5.70 4.17 20.45
CA VAL A 12 -4.61 4.91 19.80
C VAL A 12 -4.29 6.16 20.63
N ASN A 13 -3.20 6.10 21.39
CA ASN A 13 -2.80 7.15 22.32
C ASN A 13 -1.57 7.94 21.87
N ILE A 14 -1.06 7.68 20.67
CA ILE A 14 0.05 8.44 20.08
C ILE A 14 -0.45 9.22 18.87
N PHE A 15 0.18 10.37 18.61
CA PHE A 15 -0.05 11.07 17.35
C PHE A 15 0.65 10.34 16.21
N PRO A 16 -0.04 9.95 15.12
CA PRO A 16 0.53 9.12 14.06
C PRO A 16 1.38 9.96 13.09
N TYR A 17 2.58 10.35 13.51
CA TYR A 17 3.47 11.25 12.75
C TYR A 17 3.87 10.65 11.39
N VAL A 18 4.18 9.35 11.34
CA VAL A 18 4.64 8.70 10.10
C VAL A 18 3.48 8.51 9.13
N THR A 19 2.32 8.07 9.61
CA THR A 19 1.11 7.98 8.79
C THR A 19 0.78 9.32 8.15
N ASN A 20 0.73 10.40 8.96
CA ASN A 20 0.44 11.74 8.45
C ASN A 20 1.54 12.28 7.53
N GLY A 21 2.81 11.96 7.81
CA GLY A 21 3.94 12.31 6.95
C GLY A 21 3.84 11.63 5.57
N ILE A 22 3.51 10.34 5.55
CA ILE A 22 3.30 9.59 4.30
C ILE A 22 2.09 10.14 3.53
N LEU A 23 0.96 10.41 4.20
CA LEU A 23 -0.21 11.03 3.59
C LEU A 23 0.16 12.36 2.92
N THR A 24 0.87 13.22 3.64
CA THR A 24 1.32 14.52 3.13
C THR A 24 2.27 14.35 1.92
N LEU A 25 3.24 13.45 2.02
CA LEU A 25 4.20 13.20 0.93
C LEU A 25 3.48 12.72 -0.33
N ASN A 26 2.52 11.79 -0.21
CA ASN A 26 1.73 11.32 -1.36
C ASN A 26 0.96 12.47 -2.04
N VAL A 27 0.36 13.36 -1.26
CA VAL A 27 -0.34 14.53 -1.82
C VAL A 27 0.63 15.46 -2.54
N LEU A 28 1.80 15.75 -1.95
CA LEU A 28 2.82 16.61 -2.58
C LEU A 28 3.36 16.00 -3.87
N VAL A 29 3.66 14.69 -3.88
CA VAL A 29 4.11 13.98 -5.08
C VAL A 29 3.01 13.98 -6.15
N PHE A 30 1.75 13.79 -5.77
CA PHE A 30 0.65 13.82 -6.73
C PHE A 30 0.46 15.21 -7.36
N LEU A 31 0.63 16.29 -6.60
CA LEU A 31 0.64 17.64 -7.14
C LEU A 31 1.79 17.86 -8.14
N LEU A 32 2.96 17.27 -7.87
CA LEU A 32 4.09 17.30 -8.80
C LEU A 32 3.78 16.51 -10.08
N GLN A 33 3.15 15.33 -9.97
CA GLN A 33 2.71 14.53 -11.12
C GLN A 33 1.72 15.28 -12.02
N MET A 34 0.84 16.09 -11.43
CA MET A 34 -0.09 16.93 -12.21
C MET A 34 0.63 17.98 -13.06
N SER A 35 1.84 18.36 -12.70
CA SER A 35 2.64 19.34 -13.46
C SER A 35 3.54 18.70 -14.52
N SER A 36 3.83 17.38 -14.42
CA SER A 36 4.73 16.68 -15.34
C SER A 36 4.34 15.21 -15.52
N GLN A 37 3.91 14.87 -16.72
CA GLN A 37 3.69 13.46 -17.11
C GLN A 37 5.01 12.70 -17.23
N GLU A 38 6.07 13.34 -17.73
CA GLU A 38 7.40 12.74 -17.82
C GLU A 38 7.90 12.29 -16.46
N PHE A 39 7.71 13.12 -15.42
CA PHE A 39 8.02 12.73 -14.04
C PHE A 39 7.21 11.48 -13.64
N THR A 40 5.93 11.40 -14.00
CA THR A 40 5.09 10.26 -13.66
C THR A 40 5.60 8.98 -14.29
N TYR A 41 5.89 8.97 -15.58
CA TYR A 41 6.33 7.77 -16.29
C TYR A 41 7.77 7.38 -15.93
N GLY A 42 8.72 8.33 -15.94
CA GLY A 42 10.13 8.05 -15.67
C GLY A 42 10.42 7.62 -14.22
N TRP A 43 9.56 7.97 -13.25
CA TRP A 43 9.75 7.59 -11.84
C TRP A 43 8.82 6.48 -11.36
N SER A 44 8.01 5.91 -12.26
CA SER A 44 7.22 4.69 -12.02
C SER A 44 8.07 3.44 -12.11
N VAL A 45 7.65 2.36 -11.46
CA VAL A 45 8.29 1.05 -11.67
C VAL A 45 7.83 0.45 -12.99
N ILE A 46 8.77 0.15 -13.85
CA ILE A 46 8.53 -0.62 -15.07
C ILE A 46 9.26 -1.95 -14.93
N PRO A 47 8.55 -3.09 -14.83
CA PRO A 47 9.17 -4.40 -14.60
C PRO A 47 10.28 -4.73 -15.60
N TYR A 48 10.06 -4.45 -16.88
CA TYR A 48 11.03 -4.69 -17.94
C TYR A 48 12.36 -3.96 -17.71
N GLU A 49 12.31 -2.70 -17.27
CA GLU A 49 13.50 -1.90 -17.02
C GLU A 49 14.38 -2.50 -15.92
N LEU A 50 13.75 -2.90 -14.82
CA LEU A 50 14.46 -3.47 -13.66
C LEU A 50 15.05 -4.84 -13.98
N THR A 51 14.36 -5.64 -14.78
CA THR A 51 14.82 -7.01 -15.11
C THR A 51 15.87 -7.05 -16.20
N HIS A 52 15.87 -6.07 -17.11
CA HIS A 52 16.81 -6.01 -18.24
C HIS A 52 17.91 -4.93 -18.05
N GLY A 53 17.78 -4.07 -17.03
CA GLY A 53 18.75 -2.98 -16.78
C GLY A 53 18.73 -1.91 -17.87
N ILE A 54 17.56 -1.64 -18.45
CA ILE A 54 17.37 -0.69 -19.56
C ILE A 54 16.37 0.36 -19.13
N ASP A 55 16.61 1.63 -19.43
CA ASP A 55 15.67 2.73 -19.23
C ASP A 55 14.88 2.95 -20.53
N LEU A 56 13.57 2.84 -20.49
CA LEU A 56 12.67 3.06 -21.64
C LEU A 56 12.30 4.53 -21.74
N ILE A 57 12.98 5.25 -22.61
CA ILE A 57 12.87 6.72 -22.72
C ILE A 57 11.89 7.21 -23.79
N VAL A 58 11.36 6.29 -24.60
CA VAL A 58 10.40 6.61 -25.68
C VAL A 58 9.17 5.74 -25.56
N PRO A 59 7.99 6.26 -25.91
CA PRO A 59 6.75 5.47 -25.89
C PRO A 59 6.88 4.17 -26.68
N GLN A 60 6.24 3.12 -26.20
CA GLN A 60 6.25 1.77 -26.77
C GLN A 60 4.88 1.43 -27.35
N ALA A 61 4.83 1.09 -28.64
CA ALA A 61 3.63 0.62 -29.30
C ALA A 61 3.43 -0.87 -29.00
N VAL A 62 2.24 -1.24 -28.54
CA VAL A 62 1.85 -2.63 -28.25
C VAL A 62 0.54 -2.93 -28.94
N GLU A 63 0.50 -4.04 -29.68
CA GLU A 63 -0.75 -4.54 -30.27
C GLU A 63 -1.56 -5.26 -29.19
N ILE A 64 -2.80 -4.82 -29.00
CA ILE A 64 -3.74 -5.43 -28.04
C ILE A 64 -4.90 -6.03 -28.82
N ASP A 65 -5.12 -7.32 -28.65
CA ASP A 65 -6.20 -8.04 -29.29
C ASP A 65 -7.57 -7.34 -29.06
N GLY A 66 -8.23 -6.98 -30.16
CA GLY A 66 -9.52 -6.29 -30.15
C GLY A 66 -9.46 -4.76 -29.98
N TYR A 67 -8.30 -4.19 -29.67
CA TYR A 67 -8.11 -2.73 -29.50
C TYR A 67 -7.13 -2.12 -30.51
N GLY A 68 -6.36 -2.96 -31.23
CA GLY A 68 -5.33 -2.52 -32.15
C GLY A 68 -4.04 -2.08 -31.45
N GLU A 69 -3.27 -1.22 -32.12
CA GLU A 69 -2.01 -0.67 -31.59
C GLU A 69 -2.29 0.40 -30.54
N VAL A 70 -1.77 0.20 -29.33
CA VAL A 70 -1.88 1.13 -28.19
C VAL A 70 -0.49 1.58 -27.80
N GLU A 71 -0.29 2.88 -27.69
CA GLU A 71 0.96 3.49 -27.27
C GLU A 71 1.03 3.56 -25.74
N ILE A 72 2.06 2.93 -25.14
CA ILE A 72 2.32 2.98 -23.71
C ILE A 72 3.36 4.07 -23.48
N PRO A 73 3.01 5.17 -22.77
CA PRO A 73 3.93 6.25 -22.53
C PRO A 73 5.12 5.81 -21.67
N GLN A 74 6.30 6.31 -22.02
CA GLN A 74 7.56 6.12 -21.30
C GLN A 74 8.27 7.46 -21.19
N ALA A 75 9.18 7.60 -20.24
CA ALA A 75 10.04 8.77 -20.09
C ALA A 75 11.31 8.38 -19.34
N ALA A 76 12.39 9.18 -19.52
CA ALA A 76 13.67 8.93 -18.85
C ALA A 76 13.53 8.85 -17.33
N GLY A 77 14.02 7.76 -16.77
CA GLY A 77 14.04 7.48 -15.33
C GLY A 77 15.24 8.07 -14.60
N PRO A 78 15.38 7.79 -13.30
CA PRO A 78 16.55 8.18 -12.53
C PRO A 78 17.81 7.40 -12.99
N PRO A 79 19.03 7.95 -12.83
CA PRO A 79 20.27 7.27 -13.20
C PRO A 79 20.45 5.88 -12.54
N ILE A 80 19.82 5.67 -11.39
CA ILE A 80 19.74 4.37 -10.71
C ILE A 80 18.28 3.94 -10.78
N ILE A 81 17.95 3.11 -11.77
CA ILE A 81 16.56 2.70 -12.05
C ILE A 81 15.87 2.03 -10.84
N TRP A 82 16.64 1.37 -9.95
CA TRP A 82 16.12 0.78 -8.73
C TRP A 82 15.48 1.77 -7.74
N LEU A 83 15.73 3.09 -7.90
CA LEU A 83 15.07 4.12 -7.11
C LEU A 83 13.58 4.21 -7.42
N THR A 84 13.15 3.73 -8.59
CA THR A 84 11.73 3.67 -8.94
C THR A 84 10.91 2.77 -8.02
N LEU A 85 11.52 1.76 -7.37
CA LEU A 85 10.87 0.98 -6.32
C LEU A 85 10.39 1.84 -5.14
N PHE A 86 11.10 2.93 -4.85
CA PHE A 86 10.73 3.85 -3.77
C PHE A 86 9.80 4.95 -4.26
N SER A 87 10.13 5.61 -5.38
CA SER A 87 9.35 6.73 -5.88
C SER A 87 7.93 6.33 -6.25
N SER A 88 7.76 5.19 -6.92
CA SER A 88 6.45 4.68 -7.34
C SER A 88 5.48 4.46 -6.19
N MET A 89 5.97 4.17 -4.98
CA MET A 89 5.16 3.99 -3.78
C MET A 89 4.43 5.27 -3.33
N PHE A 90 4.82 6.44 -3.85
CA PHE A 90 4.23 7.72 -3.51
C PHE A 90 3.49 8.37 -4.69
N MET A 91 3.43 7.68 -5.82
CA MET A 91 2.81 8.17 -7.05
C MET A 91 1.42 7.58 -7.26
N HIS A 92 0.57 8.27 -8.01
CA HIS A 92 -0.82 7.85 -8.22
C HIS A 92 -1.30 8.13 -9.64
N GLY A 93 -2.11 7.21 -10.18
CA GLY A 93 -2.64 7.28 -11.55
C GLY A 93 -3.87 8.19 -11.71
N GLY A 94 -4.32 8.89 -10.65
CA GLY A 94 -5.46 9.81 -10.71
C GLY A 94 -6.10 10.07 -9.35
N PHE A 95 -7.06 11.00 -9.32
CA PHE A 95 -7.71 11.47 -8.08
C PHE A 95 -8.39 10.35 -7.28
N GLY A 96 -9.12 9.45 -7.95
CA GLY A 96 -9.77 8.32 -7.27
C GLY A 96 -8.75 7.36 -6.65
N HIS A 97 -7.62 7.16 -7.33
CA HIS A 97 -6.54 6.29 -6.86
C HIS A 97 -5.88 6.85 -5.60
N ILE A 98 -5.48 8.14 -5.62
CA ILE A 98 -4.90 8.75 -4.41
C ILE A 98 -5.93 8.85 -3.27
N ALA A 99 -7.16 9.25 -3.55
CA ALA A 99 -8.19 9.38 -2.52
C ALA A 99 -8.46 8.04 -1.81
N GLY A 100 -8.56 6.94 -2.56
CA GLY A 100 -8.70 5.59 -2.00
C GLY A 100 -7.50 5.20 -1.13
N ASN A 101 -6.28 5.36 -1.65
CA ASN A 101 -5.07 5.04 -0.91
C ASN A 101 -4.95 5.86 0.39
N MET A 102 -5.17 7.16 0.33
CA MET A 102 -5.08 8.01 1.52
C MET A 102 -6.14 7.64 2.56
N LEU A 103 -7.36 7.32 2.13
CA LEU A 103 -8.42 6.88 3.03
C LEU A 103 -8.04 5.59 3.77
N TYR A 104 -7.56 4.58 3.04
CA TYR A 104 -7.18 3.30 3.67
C TYR A 104 -5.96 3.45 4.58
N LEU A 105 -4.96 4.24 4.18
CA LEU A 105 -3.81 4.52 5.04
C LEU A 105 -4.22 5.29 6.30
N TRP A 106 -5.13 6.26 6.17
CA TRP A 106 -5.63 7.04 7.31
C TRP A 106 -6.42 6.17 8.30
N ILE A 107 -7.25 5.24 7.79
CA ILE A 107 -8.07 4.36 8.65
C ILE A 107 -7.21 3.32 9.37
N PHE A 108 -6.28 2.66 8.68
CA PHE A 108 -5.58 1.49 9.22
C PHE A 108 -4.15 1.80 9.70
N GLY A 109 -3.55 2.88 9.20
CA GLY A 109 -2.14 3.21 9.46
C GLY A 109 -1.89 3.63 10.90
N ASN A 110 -2.75 4.44 11.49
CA ASN A 110 -2.61 4.95 12.84
C ASN A 110 -2.52 3.84 13.90
N ASN A 111 -3.36 2.81 13.79
CA ASN A 111 -3.36 1.66 14.70
C ASN A 111 -2.08 0.83 14.58
N VAL A 112 -1.63 0.58 13.34
CA VAL A 112 -0.39 -0.18 13.12
C VAL A 112 0.83 0.63 13.54
N GLU A 113 0.86 1.95 13.28
CA GLU A 113 1.91 2.85 13.75
C GLU A 113 1.95 2.90 15.28
N HIS A 114 0.77 2.99 15.93
CA HIS A 114 0.68 2.91 17.39
C HIS A 114 1.30 1.62 17.93
N ARG A 115 1.03 0.49 17.27
CA ARG A 115 1.52 -0.82 17.70
C ARG A 115 3.02 -1.03 17.51
N PHE A 116 3.57 -0.58 16.38
CA PHE A 116 4.98 -0.77 16.04
C PHE A 116 5.87 0.37 16.54
N GLY A 117 5.30 1.54 16.83
CA GLY A 117 6.01 2.80 17.02
C GLY A 117 6.50 3.40 15.70
N HIS A 118 6.72 4.71 15.67
CA HIS A 118 6.98 5.50 14.46
C HIS A 118 8.10 4.93 13.59
N LYS A 119 9.26 4.62 14.20
CA LYS A 119 10.44 4.14 13.46
C LYS A 119 10.17 2.80 12.76
N TRP A 120 9.61 1.84 13.50
CA TRP A 120 9.38 0.51 12.95
C TRP A 120 8.22 0.47 11.98
N PHE A 121 7.22 1.31 12.16
CA PHE A 121 6.15 1.49 11.18
C PHE A 121 6.67 2.05 9.86
N PHE A 122 7.56 3.05 9.90
CA PHE A 122 8.19 3.58 8.68
C PHE A 122 9.00 2.51 7.94
N VAL A 123 9.88 1.79 8.65
CA VAL A 123 10.66 0.69 8.06
C VAL A 123 9.75 -0.38 7.47
N PHE A 124 8.71 -0.76 8.20
CA PHE A 124 7.72 -1.72 7.75
C PHE A 124 6.99 -1.27 6.48
N TYR A 125 6.51 -0.02 6.44
CA TYR A 125 5.80 0.53 5.28
C TYR A 125 6.66 0.46 4.00
N ILE A 126 7.91 0.91 4.09
CA ILE A 126 8.87 0.86 2.97
C ILE A 126 9.14 -0.59 2.56
N THR A 127 9.42 -1.47 3.50
CA THR A 127 9.71 -2.89 3.22
C THR A 127 8.51 -3.58 2.56
N ALA A 128 7.29 -3.32 3.04
CA ALA A 128 6.08 -3.88 2.48
C ALA A 128 5.84 -3.40 1.04
N GLY A 129 6.11 -2.12 0.75
CA GLY A 129 5.98 -1.57 -0.60
C GLY A 129 7.01 -2.13 -1.57
N ILE A 130 8.27 -2.30 -1.14
CA ILE A 130 9.31 -2.96 -1.96
C ILE A 130 8.92 -4.42 -2.23
N ALA A 131 8.51 -5.17 -1.22
CA ALA A 131 8.08 -6.56 -1.36
C ALA A 131 6.87 -6.68 -2.31
N ALA A 132 5.93 -5.74 -2.24
CA ALA A 132 4.80 -5.65 -3.15
C ALA A 132 5.23 -5.45 -4.61
N SER A 133 6.12 -4.49 -4.86
CA SER A 133 6.65 -4.23 -6.20
C SER A 133 7.41 -5.43 -6.75
N LEU A 134 8.25 -6.08 -5.94
CA LEU A 134 8.97 -7.29 -6.33
C LEU A 134 8.02 -8.46 -6.63
N ALA A 135 6.93 -8.62 -5.87
CA ALA A 135 5.92 -9.63 -6.15
C ALA A 135 5.25 -9.39 -7.52
N GLN A 136 4.94 -8.14 -7.87
CA GLN A 136 4.38 -7.80 -9.19
C GLN A 136 5.39 -8.06 -10.31
N ILE A 137 6.65 -7.64 -10.14
CA ILE A 137 7.72 -7.85 -11.12
C ILE A 137 7.94 -9.35 -11.37
N SER A 138 7.91 -10.19 -10.32
CA SER A 138 8.16 -11.63 -10.43
C SER A 138 7.14 -12.35 -11.32
N VAL A 139 5.91 -11.87 -11.37
CA VAL A 139 4.83 -12.46 -12.17
C VAL A 139 4.79 -11.90 -13.59
N SER A 140 5.23 -10.66 -13.78
CA SER A 140 5.21 -9.99 -15.08
C SER A 140 6.53 -9.29 -15.39
N PRO A 141 7.67 -10.03 -15.45
CA PRO A 141 9.02 -9.43 -15.56
C PRO A 141 9.25 -8.67 -16.86
N ASN A 142 8.50 -9.01 -17.92
CA ASN A 142 8.62 -8.38 -19.23
C ASN A 142 7.57 -7.28 -19.48
N SER A 143 6.79 -6.92 -18.46
CA SER A 143 5.79 -5.86 -18.62
C SER A 143 6.47 -4.51 -18.77
N ILE A 144 6.06 -3.76 -19.80
CA ILE A 144 6.49 -2.36 -20.04
C ILE A 144 5.47 -1.36 -19.47
N VAL A 145 4.41 -1.84 -18.82
CA VAL A 145 3.38 -0.98 -18.23
C VAL A 145 3.90 -0.38 -16.94
N PRO A 146 3.90 0.97 -16.80
CA PRO A 146 4.29 1.63 -15.57
C PRO A 146 3.41 1.23 -14.39
N ASN A 147 4.02 0.78 -13.30
CA ASN A 147 3.36 0.47 -12.04
C ASN A 147 3.65 1.56 -11.02
N LEU A 148 2.61 2.06 -10.39
CA LEU A 148 2.70 3.13 -9.39
C LEU A 148 1.54 3.04 -8.41
N GLY A 149 1.78 3.43 -7.17
CA GLY A 149 0.76 3.50 -6.13
C GLY A 149 1.26 3.08 -4.76
N ALA A 150 0.79 3.77 -3.74
CA ALA A 150 1.01 3.42 -2.34
C ALA A 150 0.33 2.09 -1.94
N SER A 151 -0.57 1.58 -2.78
CA SER A 151 -1.51 0.51 -2.46
C SER A 151 -0.84 -0.81 -2.06
N GLY A 152 0.34 -1.12 -2.60
CA GLY A 152 1.12 -2.30 -2.20
C GLY A 152 1.60 -2.22 -0.75
N ALA A 153 2.16 -1.07 -0.34
CA ALA A 153 2.56 -0.82 1.04
C ALA A 153 1.35 -0.75 1.99
N ILE A 154 0.26 -0.11 1.54
CA ILE A 154 -1.01 -0.03 2.29
C ILE A 154 -1.64 -1.42 2.45
N ALA A 155 -1.55 -2.28 1.44
CA ALA A 155 -1.95 -3.68 1.56
C ALA A 155 -1.14 -4.38 2.68
N GLY A 156 0.15 -4.08 2.80
CA GLY A 156 0.96 -4.52 3.92
C GLY A 156 0.42 -4.03 5.26
N VAL A 157 0.10 -2.75 5.38
CA VAL A 157 -0.52 -2.18 6.59
C VAL A 157 -1.82 -2.91 6.92
N MET A 158 -2.67 -3.17 5.93
CA MET A 158 -3.93 -3.90 6.11
C MET A 158 -3.71 -5.36 6.54
N GLY A 159 -2.68 -6.03 5.99
CA GLY A 159 -2.29 -7.38 6.40
C GLY A 159 -1.83 -7.45 7.85
N ALA A 160 -1.00 -6.51 8.28
CA ALA A 160 -0.57 -6.38 9.68
C ALA A 160 -1.76 -6.04 10.60
N TYR A 161 -2.62 -5.12 10.19
CA TYR A 161 -3.83 -4.75 10.91
C TYR A 161 -4.75 -5.96 11.14
N LEU A 162 -4.96 -6.78 10.11
CA LEU A 162 -5.78 -7.98 10.21
C LEU A 162 -5.30 -8.95 11.30
N VAL A 163 -3.98 -9.11 11.43
CA VAL A 163 -3.38 -10.00 12.44
C VAL A 163 -3.43 -9.41 13.85
N LEU A 164 -3.18 -8.09 13.94
CA LEU A 164 -3.07 -7.40 15.23
C LEU A 164 -4.45 -7.04 15.81
N PHE A 165 -5.39 -6.66 14.94
CA PHE A 165 -6.70 -6.10 15.32
C PHE A 165 -7.88 -6.77 14.59
N PRO A 166 -7.99 -8.12 14.55
CA PRO A 166 -8.97 -8.82 13.72
C PRO A 166 -10.43 -8.52 14.11
N HIS A 167 -10.65 -8.16 15.36
CA HIS A 167 -12.00 -7.92 15.93
C HIS A 167 -12.33 -6.43 16.09
N ASN A 168 -11.38 -5.52 15.78
CA ASN A 168 -11.68 -4.09 15.77
C ASN A 168 -12.87 -3.81 14.87
N ARG A 169 -13.66 -2.84 15.26
CA ARG A 169 -14.88 -2.46 14.54
C ARG A 169 -14.56 -1.45 13.46
N VAL A 170 -14.96 -1.76 12.24
CA VAL A 170 -14.82 -0.87 11.08
C VAL A 170 -16.21 -0.43 10.63
N ASN A 171 -16.42 0.86 10.56
CA ASN A 171 -17.62 1.45 9.98
C ASN A 171 -17.47 1.46 8.46
N VAL A 172 -18.43 0.86 7.78
CA VAL A 172 -18.43 0.75 6.33
C VAL A 172 -19.73 1.28 5.76
N VAL A 173 -19.64 1.92 4.59
CA VAL A 173 -20.82 2.19 3.78
C VAL A 173 -21.18 0.92 3.03
N PHE A 174 -22.37 0.42 3.28
CA PHE A 174 -22.96 -0.71 2.58
C PHE A 174 -24.32 -0.30 2.02
N LEU A 175 -24.41 -0.27 0.68
CA LEU A 175 -25.53 0.34 -0.04
C LEU A 175 -25.73 1.81 0.38
N TYR A 176 -26.78 2.12 1.10
CA TYR A 176 -27.15 3.48 1.55
C TYR A 176 -27.06 3.64 3.08
N SER A 177 -26.47 2.67 3.77
CA SER A 177 -26.40 2.65 5.24
C SER A 177 -24.97 2.53 5.71
N ILE A 178 -24.67 3.13 6.86
CA ILE A 178 -23.43 2.88 7.58
C ILE A 178 -23.66 1.74 8.56
N ILE A 179 -22.90 0.67 8.39
CA ILE A 179 -22.92 -0.48 9.29
C ILE A 179 -21.53 -0.69 9.89
N THR A 180 -21.49 -1.31 11.05
CA THR A 180 -20.26 -1.60 11.76
C THR A 180 -19.99 -3.09 11.70
N VAL A 181 -18.83 -3.48 11.15
CA VAL A 181 -18.43 -4.88 10.99
C VAL A 181 -17.03 -5.12 11.51
N PRO A 182 -16.66 -6.35 11.92
CA PRO A 182 -15.27 -6.65 12.30
C PRO A 182 -14.29 -6.46 11.15
N ALA A 183 -13.07 -6.02 11.46
CA ALA A 183 -12.01 -5.79 10.46
C ALA A 183 -11.72 -7.04 9.62
N ILE A 184 -11.77 -8.23 10.22
CA ILE A 184 -11.57 -9.50 9.50
C ILE A 184 -12.54 -9.68 8.33
N VAL A 185 -13.77 -9.17 8.44
CA VAL A 185 -14.76 -9.25 7.35
C VAL A 185 -14.39 -8.29 6.22
N VAL A 186 -14.06 -7.04 6.57
CA VAL A 186 -13.73 -5.99 5.56
C VAL A 186 -12.46 -6.35 4.83
N LEU A 187 -11.38 -6.63 5.57
CA LEU A 187 -10.06 -6.89 5.00
C LEU A 187 -9.99 -8.28 4.35
N GLY A 188 -10.69 -9.28 4.92
CA GLY A 188 -10.80 -10.61 4.34
C GLY A 188 -11.52 -10.59 2.99
N MET A 189 -12.61 -9.85 2.87
CA MET A 189 -13.30 -9.67 1.58
C MET A 189 -12.44 -8.88 0.59
N TRP A 190 -11.75 -7.84 1.06
CA TRP A 190 -10.88 -7.06 0.19
C TRP A 190 -9.77 -7.93 -0.41
N ILE A 191 -9.03 -8.69 0.41
CA ILE A 191 -7.94 -9.55 -0.09
C ILE A 191 -8.47 -10.67 -0.98
N LEU A 192 -9.65 -11.24 -0.66
CA LEU A 192 -10.27 -12.24 -1.52
C LEU A 192 -10.53 -11.69 -2.93
N THR A 193 -11.03 -10.46 -3.04
CA THR A 193 -11.20 -9.83 -4.35
C THR A 193 -9.88 -9.64 -5.09
N GLN A 194 -8.77 -9.33 -4.39
CA GLN A 194 -7.45 -9.23 -5.01
C GLN A 194 -6.98 -10.58 -5.57
N PHE A 195 -7.18 -11.67 -4.84
CA PHE A 195 -6.83 -13.02 -5.32
C PHE A 195 -7.65 -13.43 -6.54
N VAL A 196 -8.97 -13.26 -6.50
CA VAL A 196 -9.85 -13.62 -7.62
C VAL A 196 -9.49 -12.82 -8.87
N SER A 197 -9.33 -11.50 -8.73
CA SER A 197 -8.97 -10.62 -9.85
C SER A 197 -7.54 -10.86 -10.34
N GLY A 198 -6.59 -11.15 -9.43
CA GLY A 198 -5.21 -11.45 -9.77
C GLY A 198 -5.06 -12.74 -10.57
N ILE A 199 -5.77 -13.81 -10.19
CA ILE A 199 -5.82 -15.06 -10.96
C ILE A 199 -6.43 -14.80 -12.34
N GLY A 200 -7.51 -14.03 -12.40
CA GLY A 200 -8.15 -13.65 -13.67
C GLY A 200 -7.20 -12.86 -14.59
N SER A 201 -6.41 -11.94 -14.05
CA SER A 201 -5.46 -11.13 -14.83
C SER A 201 -4.30 -11.96 -15.39
N ILE A 202 -3.81 -12.96 -14.65
CA ILE A 202 -2.77 -13.89 -15.12
C ILE A 202 -3.33 -14.81 -16.23
N ALA A 203 -4.56 -15.30 -16.05
CA ALA A 203 -5.20 -16.20 -17.01
C ALA A 203 -5.56 -15.52 -18.34
N ALA A 204 -5.87 -14.21 -18.29
CA ALA A 204 -6.29 -13.45 -19.47
C ALA A 204 -5.15 -13.12 -20.43
N THR A 205 -3.88 -13.33 -20.06
CA THR A 205 -2.66 -13.04 -20.89
C THR A 205 -2.68 -11.67 -21.59
N SER A 206 -3.59 -10.78 -21.23
CA SER A 206 -3.82 -9.52 -21.92
C SER A 206 -3.30 -8.33 -21.10
N THR A 207 -2.54 -7.47 -21.78
CA THR A 207 -2.21 -6.11 -21.36
C THR A 207 -3.45 -5.26 -21.05
N ALA A 208 -4.65 -5.74 -21.40
CA ALA A 208 -5.96 -5.12 -21.16
C ALA A 208 -6.54 -5.34 -19.76
N ALA A 209 -5.89 -6.10 -18.88
CA ALA A 209 -6.34 -6.29 -17.50
C ALA A 209 -6.10 -5.01 -16.69
N GLY A 210 -6.95 -4.05 -16.89
CA GLY A 210 -7.40 -2.94 -16.05
C GLY A 210 -6.42 -2.20 -15.13
N GLY A 211 -5.14 -2.12 -15.41
CA GLY A 211 -4.21 -1.21 -14.71
C GLY A 211 -4.01 -1.45 -13.20
N VAL A 212 -4.57 -2.49 -12.60
CA VAL A 212 -4.39 -2.81 -11.18
C VAL A 212 -3.32 -3.88 -10.99
N ALA A 213 -2.30 -3.56 -10.21
CA ALA A 213 -1.20 -4.48 -9.87
C ALA A 213 -1.62 -5.43 -8.73
N TYR A 214 -2.49 -6.41 -9.03
CA TYR A 214 -3.04 -7.32 -8.02
C TYR A 214 -1.98 -8.10 -7.27
N MET A 215 -0.89 -8.50 -7.93
CA MET A 215 0.20 -9.23 -7.28
C MET A 215 0.98 -8.35 -6.31
N ALA A 216 1.07 -7.03 -6.57
CA ALA A 216 1.60 -6.09 -5.60
C ALA A 216 0.73 -6.04 -4.33
N HIS A 217 -0.59 -6.00 -4.49
CA HIS A 217 -1.51 -6.02 -3.35
C HIS A 217 -1.37 -7.32 -2.53
N ILE A 218 -1.33 -8.47 -3.20
CA ILE A 218 -1.19 -9.78 -2.54
C ILE A 218 0.17 -9.87 -1.85
N GLY A 219 1.27 -9.52 -2.51
CA GLY A 219 2.62 -9.55 -1.96
C GLY A 219 2.78 -8.63 -0.75
N GLY A 220 2.27 -7.40 -0.85
CA GLY A 220 2.24 -6.45 0.26
C GLY A 220 1.44 -6.98 1.44
N PHE A 221 0.23 -7.48 1.20
CA PHE A 221 -0.65 -8.02 2.25
C PHE A 221 -0.01 -9.21 2.98
N LEU A 222 0.57 -10.17 2.25
CA LEU A 222 1.26 -11.32 2.85
C LEU A 222 2.48 -10.91 3.66
N THR A 223 3.23 -9.91 3.20
CA THR A 223 4.32 -9.29 3.97
C THR A 223 3.78 -8.70 5.27
N GLY A 224 2.65 -7.98 5.19
CA GLY A 224 1.98 -7.41 6.36
C GLY A 224 1.52 -8.47 7.35
N VAL A 225 0.89 -9.55 6.89
CA VAL A 225 0.48 -10.68 7.73
C VAL A 225 1.70 -11.28 8.44
N THR A 226 2.79 -11.50 7.71
CA THR A 226 4.02 -12.07 8.28
C THR A 226 4.62 -11.16 9.36
N VAL A 227 4.78 -9.87 9.07
CA VAL A 227 5.30 -8.89 10.04
C VAL A 227 4.34 -8.71 11.22
N GLY A 228 3.03 -8.72 10.97
CA GLY A 228 2.00 -8.69 12.01
C GLY A 228 2.08 -9.89 12.95
N MET A 229 2.30 -11.10 12.43
CA MET A 229 2.49 -12.31 13.25
C MET A 229 3.76 -12.21 14.12
N ILE A 230 4.87 -11.75 13.54
CA ILE A 230 6.11 -11.52 14.29
C ILE A 230 5.89 -10.45 15.36
N GLY A 231 5.25 -9.33 15.01
CA GLY A 231 4.92 -8.25 15.95
C GLY A 231 4.05 -8.73 17.11
N ARG A 232 3.05 -9.57 16.81
CA ARG A 232 2.18 -10.17 17.84
C ARG A 232 2.96 -11.06 18.81
N GLN A 233 3.95 -11.81 18.33
CA GLN A 233 4.82 -12.64 19.18
C GLN A 233 5.74 -11.79 20.07
N LEU A 234 6.32 -10.73 19.51
CA LEU A 234 7.27 -9.87 20.21
C LEU A 234 6.61 -8.93 21.24
N PHE A 235 5.42 -8.41 20.90
CA PHE A 235 4.74 -7.36 21.68
C PHE A 235 3.46 -7.84 22.38
N GLY A 236 3.09 -9.12 22.24
CA GLY A 236 1.85 -9.71 22.79
C GLY A 236 0.60 -9.28 22.03
N THR A 237 -0.57 -9.66 22.57
CA THR A 237 -1.89 -9.41 21.97
C THR A 237 -2.58 -8.16 22.50
N GLU A 238 -1.99 -7.49 23.48
CA GLU A 238 -2.58 -6.30 24.08
C GLU A 238 -2.50 -5.10 23.13
N PRO A 239 -3.46 -4.17 23.19
CA PRO A 239 -3.55 -3.02 22.28
C PRO A 239 -2.43 -2.00 22.45
N ASP A 240 -1.56 -2.14 23.46
CA ASP A 240 -0.54 -1.15 23.81
C ASP A 240 0.65 -1.15 22.85
N SER A 241 1.03 0.03 22.37
CA SER A 241 2.28 0.23 21.65
C SER A 241 3.50 0.08 22.56
N VAL A 242 4.65 -0.22 21.99
CA VAL A 242 5.94 -0.26 22.72
C VAL A 242 6.23 1.09 23.39
N LEU A 243 5.92 2.19 22.70
CA LEU A 243 6.11 3.55 23.21
C LEU A 243 5.13 3.86 24.36
N PHE A 244 3.89 3.39 24.26
CA PHE A 244 2.89 3.60 25.30
C PHE A 244 3.24 2.88 26.60
N ARG A 245 3.72 1.62 26.53
CA ARG A 245 4.21 0.90 27.71
C ARG A 245 5.43 1.58 28.36
N GLN A 246 6.26 2.21 27.57
CA GLN A 246 7.38 2.99 28.08
C GLN A 246 6.88 4.25 28.79
N TYR A 247 5.94 4.98 28.17
CA TYR A 247 5.31 6.14 28.76
C TYR A 247 4.56 5.83 30.07
N GLU A 248 3.79 4.74 30.11
CA GLU A 248 3.09 4.31 31.35
C GLU A 248 4.05 3.86 32.45
N ARG A 249 5.19 3.24 32.12
CA ARG A 249 6.25 2.93 33.08
C ARG A 249 6.80 4.21 33.67
N ASP A 250 7.22 5.13 32.82
CA ASP A 250 7.77 6.42 33.23
C ASP A 250 6.77 7.21 34.06
N ALA A 251 5.49 7.26 33.66
CA ALA A 251 4.44 7.94 34.39
C ALA A 251 4.12 7.28 35.77
N ARG A 252 4.31 5.96 35.90
CA ARG A 252 4.20 5.28 37.20
C ARG A 252 5.34 5.59 38.12
N ASP A 253 6.56 5.66 37.60
CA ASP A 253 7.76 5.99 38.39
C ASP A 253 7.72 7.44 38.90
N TYR A 254 7.05 8.37 38.18
CA TYR A 254 6.83 9.74 38.64
C TYR A 254 5.69 9.90 39.64
N ARG A 255 4.83 8.91 39.86
CA ARG A 255 3.73 9.00 40.88
C ARG A 255 4.09 8.46 42.25
N ILE A 256 5.34 8.08 42.48
CA ILE A 256 5.83 7.56 43.76
C ILE A 256 6.46 8.67 44.62
N TRP A 257 6.21 9.96 44.28
CA TRP A 257 6.63 11.10 45.08
C TRP A 257 5.45 12.01 45.41
#